data_8baacc708bdb21061e83fccd26d5f2d4
#
_entry.id   8baacc708bdb21061e83fccd26d5f2d4
#
_cell.length_a   1.000
_cell.length_b   1.000
_cell.length_c   1.000
_cell.angle_alpha   90.00
_cell.angle_beta   90.00
_cell.angle_gamma   90.00
#
_symmetry.space_group_name_H-M   'P 1'
#
loop_
_entity.id
_entity.type
_entity.pdbx_description
1 polymer ?
#
loop_
_entity_poly.entity_id
_entity_poly.type
_entity_poly.pdbx_seq_one_letter_code
_entity_poly.pdbx_strand_id
1 'polypeptide(L)'
;GSAWALQHPQWMLDARGKAKQEDWTKDGEHDSYLFNLGNPEACRWMSKYIGDFLEENGIDYYRQDFNIEPEGFWAANDEPGRQGICEIRYIEGLYSFWEYLLNRFPGLLVDNCASGGRRIDLESISRSAPMWRTDYSYGEPIGYQCHTYGLNLYLPLHGTGTVSADKFTFRSSLGTSIIYNWKITEAGQSIYDMRDRQAEFKELRPYFYEDYYPLSGINNITSENIWLAYQLYRPSDDSGYIVAFRRKDNPDKSYTVNLSGLHPDHTYILTNKDTGEAIKKTGKELANGFTLTLDNPQSSLII
;
A
#
# COMPACT_ATOMS: atom_id res chain seq x y z
N GLY A 1 6.27 0.40 -31.77
CA GLY A 1 6.10 -0.97 -31.26
C GLY A 1 7.34 -1.46 -30.54
N SER A 2 7.18 -2.25 -29.46
CA SER A 2 8.31 -2.85 -28.79
C SER A 2 8.97 -3.92 -29.68
N ALA A 3 10.27 -4.17 -29.48
CA ALA A 3 10.97 -5.25 -30.18
C ALA A 3 10.29 -6.61 -29.98
N TRP A 4 9.74 -6.87 -28.83
CA TRP A 4 9.02 -8.12 -28.53
C TRP A 4 7.73 -8.27 -29.35
N ALA A 5 6.94 -7.20 -29.50
CA ALA A 5 5.74 -7.24 -30.33
C ALA A 5 6.06 -7.51 -31.80
N LEU A 6 7.20 -7.01 -32.29
CA LEU A 6 7.66 -7.25 -33.67
C LEU A 6 8.22 -8.66 -33.87
N GLN A 7 8.95 -9.19 -32.88
CA GLN A 7 9.58 -10.51 -32.96
C GLN A 7 8.61 -11.65 -32.66
N HIS A 8 7.61 -11.40 -31.80
CA HIS A 8 6.67 -12.40 -31.31
C HIS A 8 5.22 -11.92 -31.39
N PRO A 9 4.72 -11.54 -32.58
CA PRO A 9 3.33 -11.05 -32.73
C PRO A 9 2.29 -12.07 -32.25
N GLN A 10 2.58 -13.37 -32.33
CA GLN A 10 1.72 -14.46 -31.84
C GLN A 10 1.55 -14.51 -30.32
N TRP A 11 2.38 -13.78 -29.57
CA TRP A 11 2.32 -13.67 -28.11
C TRP A 11 1.59 -12.40 -27.66
N MET A 12 1.05 -11.63 -28.58
CA MET A 12 0.37 -10.38 -28.28
C MET A 12 -1.13 -10.54 -28.40
N LEU A 13 -1.85 -10.03 -27.41
CA LEU A 13 -3.29 -9.84 -27.49
C LEU A 13 -3.56 -8.47 -28.11
N ASP A 14 -4.43 -8.45 -29.09
CA ASP A 14 -4.91 -7.26 -29.78
C ASP A 14 -6.36 -7.01 -29.38
N ALA A 15 -6.69 -5.79 -29.02
CA ALA A 15 -8.06 -5.38 -28.70
C ALA A 15 -8.97 -5.25 -29.95
N ARG A 16 -8.45 -5.42 -31.16
CA ARG A 16 -9.17 -5.38 -32.44
C ARG A 16 -10.07 -4.15 -32.59
N GLY A 17 -9.54 -2.98 -32.22
CA GLY A 17 -10.26 -1.72 -32.30
C GLY A 17 -11.34 -1.50 -31.23
N LYS A 18 -11.50 -2.43 -30.28
CA LYS A 18 -12.50 -2.34 -29.21
C LYS A 18 -12.01 -1.63 -27.94
N ALA A 19 -10.70 -1.63 -27.69
CA ALA A 19 -10.10 -0.85 -26.63
C ALA A 19 -9.23 0.25 -27.25
N LYS A 20 -9.76 1.45 -27.31
CA LYS A 20 -8.90 2.63 -27.44
C LYS A 20 -8.39 2.93 -26.04
N GLN A 21 -7.13 2.66 -25.80
CA GLN A 21 -6.47 3.20 -24.61
C GLN A 21 -6.50 4.73 -24.79
N GLU A 22 -7.04 5.46 -23.81
CA GLU A 22 -6.87 6.92 -23.78
C GLU A 22 -5.37 7.19 -23.69
N ASP A 23 -4.83 7.65 -24.81
CA ASP A 23 -3.39 7.88 -24.92
C ASP A 23 -3.03 9.11 -24.07
N TRP A 24 -2.17 8.91 -23.07
CA TRP A 24 -1.60 9.98 -22.26
C TRP A 24 -0.62 10.86 -23.06
N THR A 25 -0.26 10.44 -24.25
CA THR A 25 0.56 11.21 -25.19
C THR A 25 -0.31 11.72 -26.33
N LYS A 26 -0.38 13.01 -26.54
CA LYS A 26 -1.25 13.68 -27.54
C LYS A 26 -0.91 13.41 -29.01
N ASP A 27 0.04 12.53 -29.29
CA ASP A 27 0.56 12.33 -30.65
C ASP A 27 0.34 10.89 -31.13
N GLY A 28 -0.85 10.63 -31.65
CA GLY A 28 -1.11 9.54 -32.57
C GLY A 28 -1.78 8.29 -31.98
N GLU A 29 -2.63 7.69 -32.81
CA GLU A 29 -3.21 6.36 -32.57
C GLU A 29 -2.09 5.32 -32.61
N HIS A 30 -1.60 4.89 -31.47
CA HIS A 30 -0.71 3.75 -31.39
C HIS A 30 -1.53 2.51 -31.01
N ASP A 31 -1.46 1.49 -31.83
CA ASP A 31 -1.96 0.15 -31.51
C ASP A 31 -1.22 -0.35 -30.25
N SER A 32 -1.96 -0.49 -29.17
CA SER A 32 -1.44 -1.09 -27.95
C SER A 32 -1.68 -2.60 -27.98
N TYR A 33 -0.69 -3.36 -27.56
CA TYR A 33 -0.76 -4.82 -27.43
C TYR A 33 -0.54 -5.21 -25.98
N LEU A 34 -1.26 -6.22 -25.54
CA LEU A 34 -1.03 -6.85 -24.25
C LEU A 34 -0.24 -8.16 -24.45
N PHE A 35 0.91 -8.29 -23.81
CA PHE A 35 1.69 -9.53 -23.81
C PHE A 35 0.88 -10.66 -23.14
N ASN A 36 0.69 -11.76 -23.84
CA ASN A 36 -0.21 -12.84 -23.44
C ASN A 36 0.46 -13.84 -22.49
N LEU A 37 0.44 -13.57 -21.19
CA LEU A 37 0.88 -14.52 -20.17
C LEU A 37 0.04 -15.81 -20.14
N GLY A 38 -1.19 -15.78 -20.66
CA GLY A 38 -2.05 -16.96 -20.80
C GLY A 38 -1.59 -17.94 -21.90
N ASN A 39 -0.65 -17.52 -22.77
CA ASN A 39 0.03 -18.42 -23.69
C ASN A 39 1.21 -19.11 -22.96
N PRO A 40 1.20 -20.46 -22.82
CA PRO A 40 2.23 -21.17 -22.07
C PRO A 40 3.66 -21.00 -22.60
N GLU A 41 3.82 -20.81 -23.92
CA GLU A 41 5.14 -20.57 -24.54
C GLU A 41 5.64 -19.16 -24.18
N ALA A 42 4.79 -18.15 -24.34
CA ALA A 42 5.08 -16.76 -23.99
C ALA A 42 5.39 -16.62 -22.49
N CYS A 43 4.60 -17.27 -21.62
CA CYS A 43 4.81 -17.25 -20.18
C CYS A 43 6.18 -17.87 -19.80
N ARG A 44 6.53 -19.03 -20.35
CA ARG A 44 7.85 -19.65 -20.10
C ARG A 44 9.01 -18.78 -20.58
N TRP A 45 8.86 -18.20 -21.76
CA TRP A 45 9.89 -17.29 -22.29
C TRP A 45 10.09 -16.07 -21.42
N MET A 46 8.98 -15.39 -21.01
CA MET A 46 9.04 -14.23 -20.14
C MET A 46 9.62 -14.57 -18.77
N SER A 47 9.23 -15.69 -18.20
CA SER A 47 9.74 -16.17 -16.91
C SER A 47 11.25 -16.37 -16.95
N LYS A 48 11.74 -17.04 -18.00
CA LYS A 48 13.18 -17.23 -18.17
C LYS A 48 13.90 -15.91 -18.43
N TYR A 49 13.39 -15.08 -19.33
CA TYR A 49 14.01 -13.81 -19.70
C TYR A 49 14.16 -12.88 -18.48
N ILE A 50 13.09 -12.66 -17.74
CA ILE A 50 13.13 -11.82 -16.52
C ILE A 50 13.97 -12.49 -15.44
N GLY A 51 13.86 -13.80 -15.24
CA GLY A 51 14.68 -14.52 -14.28
C GLY A 51 16.17 -14.40 -14.57
N ASP A 52 16.61 -14.58 -15.81
CA ASP A 52 18.00 -14.41 -16.21
C ASP A 52 18.47 -12.96 -15.97
N PHE A 53 17.63 -11.98 -16.34
CA PHE A 53 17.94 -10.57 -16.12
C PHE A 53 18.11 -10.21 -14.64
N LEU A 54 17.23 -10.72 -13.76
CA LEU A 54 17.35 -10.51 -12.30
C LEU A 54 18.63 -11.11 -11.75
N GLU A 55 19.00 -12.33 -12.18
CA GLU A 55 20.20 -13.01 -11.74
C GLU A 55 21.48 -12.31 -12.21
N GLU A 56 21.56 -11.98 -13.50
CA GLU A 56 22.72 -11.30 -14.10
C GLU A 56 22.99 -9.92 -13.48
N ASN A 57 21.97 -9.25 -12.98
CA ASN A 57 22.07 -7.90 -12.42
C ASN A 57 22.00 -7.87 -10.88
N GLY A 58 21.85 -9.00 -10.20
CA GLY A 58 21.78 -9.08 -8.73
C GLY A 58 20.62 -8.31 -8.15
N ILE A 59 19.41 -8.48 -8.71
CA ILE A 59 18.21 -7.73 -8.33
C ILE A 59 17.39 -8.53 -7.32
N ASP A 60 17.14 -7.94 -6.14
CA ASP A 60 16.37 -8.54 -5.05
C ASP A 60 14.94 -7.98 -4.92
N TYR A 61 14.58 -7.00 -5.74
CA TYR A 61 13.29 -6.32 -5.72
C TYR A 61 12.75 -6.17 -7.14
N TYR A 62 11.64 -6.84 -7.42
CA TYR A 62 10.99 -6.80 -8.73
C TYR A 62 9.64 -6.10 -8.63
N ARG A 63 9.51 -4.95 -9.29
CA ARG A 63 8.23 -4.25 -9.40
C ARG A 63 7.58 -4.50 -10.75
N GLN A 64 6.32 -4.91 -10.72
CA GLN A 64 5.49 -5.02 -11.91
C GLN A 64 4.29 -4.08 -11.81
N ASP A 65 4.33 -3.02 -12.60
CA ASP A 65 3.18 -2.14 -12.77
C ASP A 65 2.32 -2.59 -13.97
N PHE A 66 1.02 -2.32 -13.89
CA PHE A 66 0.07 -2.72 -14.92
C PHE A 66 -0.98 -1.63 -15.12
N ASN A 67 -0.63 -0.66 -15.98
CA ASN A 67 -1.42 0.55 -16.24
C ASN A 67 -2.21 0.45 -17.55
N ILE A 68 -2.85 -0.68 -17.78
CA ILE A 68 -3.66 -0.96 -18.97
C ILE A 68 -5.06 -1.39 -18.53
N GLU A 69 -6.07 -1.10 -19.36
CA GLU A 69 -7.42 -1.64 -19.21
C GLU A 69 -7.53 -2.94 -20.03
N PRO A 70 -7.38 -4.13 -19.39
CA PRO A 70 -7.16 -5.37 -20.12
C PRO A 70 -8.42 -6.03 -20.67
N GLU A 71 -9.60 -5.66 -20.16
CA GLU A 71 -10.89 -6.31 -20.48
C GLU A 71 -11.14 -6.40 -21.99
N GLY A 72 -10.88 -5.29 -22.72
CA GLY A 72 -11.06 -5.27 -24.19
C GLY A 72 -10.13 -6.22 -24.93
N PHE A 73 -8.88 -6.38 -24.42
CA PHE A 73 -7.93 -7.33 -25.00
C PHE A 73 -8.36 -8.77 -24.76
N TRP A 74 -8.78 -9.11 -23.55
CA TRP A 74 -9.25 -10.46 -23.22
C TRP A 74 -10.51 -10.81 -23.98
N ALA A 75 -11.54 -9.96 -23.94
CA ALA A 75 -12.82 -10.20 -24.63
C ALA A 75 -12.67 -10.31 -26.15
N ALA A 76 -11.73 -9.59 -26.78
CA ALA A 76 -11.48 -9.69 -28.21
C ALA A 76 -10.79 -10.98 -28.61
N ASN A 77 -10.15 -11.69 -27.68
CA ASN A 77 -9.37 -12.90 -27.93
C ASN A 77 -9.97 -14.15 -27.25
N ASP A 78 -11.18 -14.04 -26.69
CA ASP A 78 -11.91 -15.20 -26.18
C ASP A 78 -12.23 -16.23 -27.26
N GLU A 79 -12.21 -17.49 -26.89
CA GLU A 79 -12.68 -18.58 -27.75
C GLU A 79 -14.22 -18.49 -27.94
N PRO A 80 -14.76 -18.84 -29.10
CA PRO A 80 -16.19 -18.85 -29.33
C PRO A 80 -16.92 -19.71 -28.27
N GLY A 81 -17.91 -19.12 -27.61
CA GLY A 81 -18.69 -19.79 -26.57
C GLY A 81 -17.97 -19.93 -25.20
N ARG A 82 -16.83 -19.30 -25.01
CA ARG A 82 -16.04 -19.35 -23.78
C ARG A 82 -15.61 -17.98 -23.32
N GLN A 83 -16.56 -17.07 -23.15
CA GLN A 83 -16.30 -15.71 -22.67
C GLN A 83 -15.60 -15.74 -21.31
N GLY A 84 -14.52 -14.94 -21.17
CA GLY A 84 -13.69 -14.84 -19.98
C GLY A 84 -12.54 -15.86 -19.90
N ILE A 85 -12.44 -16.81 -20.84
CA ILE A 85 -11.37 -17.83 -20.79
C ILE A 85 -9.99 -17.21 -21.03
N CYS A 86 -9.90 -16.14 -21.83
CA CYS A 86 -8.65 -15.44 -22.08
C CYS A 86 -8.15 -14.76 -20.80
N GLU A 87 -9.03 -14.11 -20.05
CA GLU A 87 -8.72 -13.53 -18.74
C GLU A 87 -8.23 -14.59 -17.75
N ILE A 88 -8.99 -15.68 -17.57
CA ILE A 88 -8.63 -16.77 -16.64
C ILE A 88 -7.22 -17.28 -16.96
N ARG A 89 -6.93 -17.62 -18.21
CA ARG A 89 -5.60 -18.10 -18.61
C ARG A 89 -4.49 -17.04 -18.40
N TYR A 90 -4.81 -15.77 -18.63
CA TYR A 90 -3.88 -14.69 -18.41
C TYR A 90 -3.49 -14.57 -16.94
N ILE A 91 -4.47 -14.62 -16.03
CA ILE A 91 -4.24 -14.52 -14.58
C ILE A 91 -3.49 -15.76 -14.05
N GLU A 92 -3.85 -16.96 -14.51
CA GLU A 92 -3.09 -18.19 -14.20
C GLU A 92 -1.64 -18.09 -14.67
N GLY A 93 -1.42 -17.55 -15.86
CA GLY A 93 -0.08 -17.29 -16.40
C GLY A 93 0.70 -16.25 -15.59
N LEU A 94 0.04 -15.18 -15.12
CA LEU A 94 0.65 -14.18 -14.25
C LEU A 94 1.10 -14.82 -12.92
N TYR A 95 0.26 -15.62 -12.30
CA TYR A 95 0.62 -16.31 -11.06
C TYR A 95 1.77 -17.30 -11.27
N SER A 96 1.73 -18.08 -12.35
CA SER A 96 2.81 -19.00 -12.73
C SER A 96 4.13 -18.27 -12.97
N PHE A 97 4.10 -17.09 -13.57
CA PHE A 97 5.27 -16.24 -13.76
C PHE A 97 5.86 -15.76 -12.42
N TRP A 98 5.04 -15.24 -11.51
CA TRP A 98 5.51 -14.83 -10.19
C TRP A 98 6.02 -16.00 -9.36
N GLU A 99 5.34 -17.14 -9.39
CA GLU A 99 5.79 -18.37 -8.71
C GLU A 99 7.14 -18.86 -9.24
N TYR A 100 7.36 -18.79 -10.55
CA TYR A 100 8.65 -19.11 -11.14
C TYR A 100 9.76 -18.21 -10.58
N LEU A 101 9.54 -16.90 -10.50
CA LEU A 101 10.53 -15.96 -9.94
C LEU A 101 10.77 -16.21 -8.45
N LEU A 102 9.73 -16.39 -7.66
CA LEU A 102 9.83 -16.64 -6.21
C LEU A 102 10.53 -17.98 -5.90
N ASN A 103 10.27 -19.02 -6.71
CA ASN A 103 10.96 -20.31 -6.57
C ASN A 103 12.45 -20.24 -6.96
N ARG A 104 12.77 -19.45 -7.99
CA ARG A 104 14.15 -19.24 -8.41
C ARG A 104 14.94 -18.36 -7.43
N PHE A 105 14.26 -17.36 -6.83
CA PHE A 105 14.83 -16.37 -5.93
C PHE A 105 14.02 -16.28 -4.63
N PRO A 106 14.25 -17.16 -3.65
CA PRO A 106 13.44 -17.20 -2.42
C PRO A 106 13.45 -15.92 -1.58
N GLY A 107 14.42 -15.04 -1.80
CA GLY A 107 14.50 -13.71 -1.14
C GLY A 107 13.91 -12.56 -1.94
N LEU A 108 13.38 -12.82 -3.14
CA LEU A 108 12.86 -11.79 -4.02
C LEU A 108 11.56 -11.19 -3.45
N LEU A 109 11.51 -9.85 -3.38
CA LEU A 109 10.26 -9.14 -3.14
C LEU A 109 9.61 -8.79 -4.47
N VAL A 110 8.40 -9.29 -4.71
CA VAL A 110 7.55 -8.89 -5.83
C VAL A 110 6.65 -7.74 -5.38
N ASP A 111 6.89 -6.53 -5.91
CA ASP A 111 6.03 -5.37 -5.70
C ASP A 111 4.99 -5.29 -6.83
N ASN A 112 3.76 -5.53 -6.45
CA ASN A 112 2.63 -5.60 -7.36
C ASN A 112 1.87 -4.26 -7.38
N CYS A 113 1.86 -3.62 -8.52
CA CYS A 113 1.06 -2.43 -8.78
C CYS A 113 0.21 -2.63 -10.04
N ALA A 114 -1.02 -2.18 -9.99
CA ALA A 114 -1.91 -2.15 -11.16
C ALA A 114 -2.76 -0.90 -11.08
N SER A 115 -2.23 0.22 -11.54
CA SER A 115 -2.81 1.56 -11.32
C SER A 115 -3.20 1.71 -9.84
N GLY A 116 -2.24 1.54 -8.94
CA GLY A 116 -2.47 1.39 -7.51
C GLY A 116 -2.88 -0.02 -7.10
N GLY A 117 -3.95 -0.13 -6.34
CA GLY A 117 -4.35 -1.34 -5.62
C GLY A 117 -5.33 -2.27 -6.34
N ARG A 118 -5.40 -2.28 -7.66
CA ARG A 118 -6.38 -3.13 -8.38
C ARG A 118 -6.14 -4.63 -8.23
N ARG A 119 -4.98 -5.07 -7.76
CA ARG A 119 -4.62 -6.48 -7.53
C ARG A 119 -4.31 -6.75 -6.05
N ILE A 120 -5.13 -6.21 -5.13
CA ILE A 120 -5.06 -6.50 -3.69
C ILE A 120 -6.12 -7.56 -3.33
N ASP A 121 -6.13 -8.66 -4.04
CA ASP A 121 -6.88 -9.88 -3.73
C ASP A 121 -5.96 -10.91 -3.05
N LEU A 122 -6.54 -11.90 -2.36
CA LEU A 122 -5.78 -12.88 -1.57
C LEU A 122 -4.79 -13.69 -2.41
N GLU A 123 -5.15 -14.05 -3.64
CA GLU A 123 -4.26 -14.80 -4.53
C GLU A 123 -3.08 -13.98 -5.01
N SER A 124 -3.29 -12.72 -5.38
CA SER A 124 -2.22 -11.83 -5.78
C SER A 124 -1.28 -11.51 -4.62
N ILE A 125 -1.81 -11.20 -3.42
CA ILE A 125 -0.98 -10.82 -2.25
C ILE A 125 -0.30 -12.02 -1.58
N SER A 126 -0.70 -13.26 -1.88
CA SER A 126 0.05 -14.44 -1.43
C SER A 126 1.40 -14.60 -2.14
N ARG A 127 1.61 -13.91 -3.27
CA ARG A 127 2.81 -13.94 -4.11
C ARG A 127 3.53 -12.60 -4.20
N SER A 128 2.92 -11.53 -3.71
CA SER A 128 3.41 -10.17 -3.92
C SER A 128 2.99 -9.22 -2.80
N ALA A 129 3.56 -8.03 -2.77
CA ALA A 129 3.18 -6.99 -1.83
C ALA A 129 2.81 -5.70 -2.58
N PRO A 130 1.69 -5.04 -2.25
CA PRO A 130 1.29 -3.78 -2.88
C PRO A 130 2.01 -2.61 -2.21
N MET A 131 3.27 -2.33 -2.58
CA MET A 131 4.04 -1.21 -2.02
C MET A 131 3.55 0.15 -2.50
N TRP A 132 2.67 0.16 -3.49
CA TRP A 132 1.90 1.32 -3.95
C TRP A 132 0.40 0.94 -4.00
N ARG A 133 -0.25 1.00 -2.83
CA ARG A 133 -1.61 0.49 -2.61
C ARG A 133 -2.73 1.29 -3.26
N THR A 134 -2.44 2.50 -3.78
CA THR A 134 -3.45 3.38 -4.37
C THR A 134 -2.84 4.50 -5.19
N ASP A 135 -3.49 4.84 -6.30
CA ASP A 135 -3.24 6.06 -7.06
C ASP A 135 -4.18 7.20 -6.63
N TYR A 136 -5.03 6.97 -5.63
CA TYR A 136 -5.97 7.97 -5.14
C TYR A 136 -5.24 9.21 -4.65
N SER A 137 -5.53 10.33 -5.27
CA SER A 137 -5.05 11.67 -4.98
C SER A 137 -3.74 11.74 -4.19
N TYR A 138 -2.61 11.74 -4.86
CA TYR A 138 -1.28 11.78 -4.25
C TYR A 138 -1.19 12.76 -3.08
N GLY A 139 -1.02 12.23 -1.88
CA GLY A 139 -0.91 13.03 -0.66
C GLY A 139 -2.24 13.45 -0.04
N GLU A 140 -3.37 12.89 -0.48
CA GLU A 140 -4.66 13.13 0.18
C GLU A 140 -4.71 12.36 1.51
N PRO A 141 -4.69 13.07 2.68
CA PRO A 141 -4.48 12.43 3.97
C PRO A 141 -5.60 11.47 4.38
N ILE A 142 -6.86 11.82 4.12
CA ILE A 142 -8.02 11.06 4.63
C ILE A 142 -8.11 9.70 3.96
N GLY A 143 -7.94 9.63 2.64
CA GLY A 143 -7.91 8.38 1.90
C GLY A 143 -6.76 7.48 2.37
N TYR A 144 -5.59 8.04 2.61
CA TYR A 144 -4.43 7.29 3.10
C TYR A 144 -4.64 6.75 4.52
N GLN A 145 -5.26 7.53 5.41
CA GLN A 145 -5.68 7.06 6.74
C GLN A 145 -6.65 5.88 6.63
N CYS A 146 -7.66 5.99 5.73
CA CYS A 146 -8.64 4.94 5.51
C CYS A 146 -7.99 3.63 5.02
N HIS A 147 -7.06 3.73 4.06
CA HIS A 147 -6.34 2.58 3.54
C HIS A 147 -5.48 1.91 4.63
N THR A 148 -4.72 2.68 5.41
CA THR A 148 -3.96 2.13 6.54
C THR A 148 -4.88 1.44 7.53
N TYR A 149 -5.99 2.12 7.89
CA TYR A 149 -6.94 1.61 8.87
C TYR A 149 -7.60 0.30 8.45
N GLY A 150 -7.99 0.19 7.17
CA GLY A 150 -8.67 -0.99 6.66
C GLY A 150 -7.73 -2.14 6.28
N LEU A 151 -6.64 -1.85 5.56
CA LEU A 151 -5.74 -2.90 5.06
C LEU A 151 -4.98 -3.60 6.18
N ASN A 152 -4.56 -2.89 7.23
CA ASN A 152 -3.86 -3.51 8.36
C ASN A 152 -4.68 -4.59 9.10
N LEU A 153 -5.98 -4.69 8.86
CA LEU A 153 -6.81 -5.77 9.40
C LEU A 153 -6.43 -7.16 8.83
N TYR A 154 -5.85 -7.22 7.64
CA TYR A 154 -5.55 -8.49 6.98
C TYR A 154 -4.28 -8.46 6.10
N LEU A 155 -3.73 -7.30 5.80
CA LEU A 155 -2.57 -7.13 4.93
C LEU A 155 -1.56 -6.18 5.59
N PRO A 156 -0.62 -6.69 6.39
CA PRO A 156 0.36 -5.83 7.05
C PRO A 156 1.37 -5.24 6.07
N LEU A 157 1.76 -5.97 5.03
CA LEU A 157 2.78 -5.54 4.08
C LEU A 157 2.16 -4.77 2.91
N HIS A 158 2.07 -3.47 3.05
CA HIS A 158 1.62 -2.55 2.01
C HIS A 158 2.27 -1.18 2.17
N GLY A 159 2.19 -0.34 1.14
CA GLY A 159 2.80 1.00 1.18
C GLY A 159 2.05 2.03 0.35
N THR A 160 2.50 3.27 0.49
CA THR A 160 2.03 4.41 -0.30
C THR A 160 3.12 5.48 -0.36
N GLY A 161 2.86 6.57 -1.07
CA GLY A 161 3.75 7.73 -1.11
C GLY A 161 3.37 8.78 -0.06
N THR A 162 4.30 9.71 0.19
CA THR A 162 4.04 10.95 0.91
C THR A 162 4.64 12.14 0.17
N VAL A 163 3.92 13.23 0.08
CA VAL A 163 4.33 14.44 -0.66
C VAL A 163 4.78 15.57 0.27
N SER A 164 4.55 15.45 1.58
CA SER A 164 4.86 16.47 2.56
C SER A 164 5.45 15.88 3.84
N ALA A 165 6.33 16.63 4.48
CA ALA A 165 6.89 16.33 5.80
C ALA A 165 6.07 16.96 6.96
N ASP A 166 4.95 17.65 6.68
CA ASP A 166 4.06 18.04 7.76
C ASP A 166 3.50 16.81 8.48
N LYS A 167 3.30 16.93 9.79
CA LYS A 167 2.97 15.78 10.64
C LYS A 167 1.67 15.10 10.24
N PHE A 168 0.64 15.86 9.90
CA PHE A 168 -0.66 15.28 9.59
C PHE A 168 -0.62 14.49 8.29
N THR A 169 -0.10 15.08 7.21
CA THR A 169 0.02 14.42 5.90
C THR A 169 0.96 13.22 5.96
N PHE A 170 2.13 13.39 6.58
CA PHE A 170 3.11 12.31 6.70
C PHE A 170 2.55 11.12 7.49
N ARG A 171 2.02 11.37 8.68
CA ARG A 171 1.46 10.32 9.56
C ARG A 171 0.26 9.62 8.93
N SER A 172 -0.48 10.31 8.05
CA SER A 172 -1.55 9.70 7.27
C SER A 172 -1.05 8.63 6.29
N SER A 173 0.22 8.71 5.88
CA SER A 173 0.88 7.75 4.98
C SER A 173 1.56 6.58 5.70
N LEU A 174 1.51 6.51 7.03
CA LEU A 174 2.16 5.47 7.80
C LEU A 174 1.66 4.06 7.41
N GLY A 175 2.59 3.12 7.38
CA GLY A 175 2.38 1.73 7.03
C GLY A 175 3.72 0.99 7.10
N THR A 176 3.86 -0.15 6.44
CA THR A 176 5.13 -0.88 6.40
C THR A 176 6.12 -0.33 5.38
N SER A 177 5.64 0.45 4.39
CA SER A 177 6.48 1.10 3.39
C SER A 177 5.97 2.51 3.07
N ILE A 178 6.91 3.45 2.92
CA ILE A 178 6.63 4.82 2.47
C ILE A 178 7.61 5.19 1.36
N ILE A 179 7.07 5.67 0.24
CA ILE A 179 7.83 6.28 -0.85
C ILE A 179 7.84 7.79 -0.63
N TYR A 180 9.03 8.38 -0.50
CA TYR A 180 9.19 9.81 -0.27
C TYR A 180 9.18 10.57 -1.58
N ASN A 181 8.03 11.15 -1.94
CA ASN A 181 7.86 12.00 -3.13
C ASN A 181 8.13 13.48 -2.79
N TRP A 182 9.15 13.73 -1.96
CA TRP A 182 9.49 15.07 -1.52
C TRP A 182 10.33 15.79 -2.56
N LYS A 183 9.93 16.99 -2.89
CA LYS A 183 10.66 17.87 -3.79
C LYS A 183 11.68 18.68 -2.97
N ILE A 184 12.77 18.05 -2.58
CA ILE A 184 13.77 18.58 -1.63
C ILE A 184 14.44 19.89 -2.08
N THR A 185 14.34 20.24 -3.36
CA THR A 185 14.89 21.47 -3.94
C THR A 185 13.88 22.62 -3.99
N GLU A 186 12.60 22.37 -3.67
CA GLU A 186 11.59 23.43 -3.65
C GLU A 186 11.73 24.33 -2.42
N ALA A 187 11.48 25.63 -2.62
CA ALA A 187 11.48 26.60 -1.53
C ALA A 187 10.39 26.26 -0.49
N GLY A 188 10.73 26.39 0.80
CA GLY A 188 9.83 26.11 1.91
C GLY A 188 9.87 24.66 2.41
N GLN A 189 10.65 23.77 1.80
CA GLN A 189 10.87 22.42 2.32
C GLN A 189 11.93 22.42 3.43
N SER A 190 11.62 21.77 4.53
CA SER A 190 12.53 21.62 5.67
C SER A 190 13.19 20.24 5.66
N ILE A 191 14.49 20.19 5.39
CA ILE A 191 15.27 18.93 5.47
C ILE A 191 15.26 18.39 6.91
N TYR A 192 15.17 19.24 7.92
CA TYR A 192 15.09 18.80 9.32
C TYR A 192 13.77 18.07 9.57
N ASP A 193 12.64 18.63 9.12
CA ASP A 193 11.34 17.95 9.24
C ASP A 193 11.32 16.63 8.48
N MET A 194 11.91 16.57 7.28
CA MET A 194 12.03 15.33 6.52
C MET A 194 12.83 14.25 7.27
N ARG A 195 13.96 14.63 7.89
CA ARG A 195 14.78 13.72 8.72
C ARG A 195 14.02 13.23 9.95
N ASP A 196 13.31 14.13 10.62
CA ASP A 196 12.49 13.79 11.79
C ASP A 196 11.37 12.82 11.42
N ARG A 197 10.70 13.04 10.29
CA ARG A 197 9.67 12.12 9.79
C ARG A 197 10.25 10.76 9.41
N GLN A 198 11.42 10.72 8.80
CA GLN A 198 12.09 9.46 8.51
C GLN A 198 12.49 8.70 9.78
N ALA A 199 12.98 9.41 10.80
CA ALA A 199 13.30 8.80 12.09
C ALA A 199 12.05 8.24 12.77
N GLU A 200 10.96 9.02 12.81
CA GLU A 200 9.66 8.59 13.33
C GLU A 200 9.16 7.33 12.60
N PHE A 201 9.21 7.31 11.26
CA PHE A 201 8.81 6.15 10.48
C PHE A 201 9.66 4.91 10.78
N LYS A 202 10.99 5.05 10.85
CA LYS A 202 11.89 3.93 11.14
C LYS A 202 11.62 3.32 12.53
N GLU A 203 11.23 4.14 13.49
CA GLU A 203 10.87 3.69 14.83
C GLU A 203 9.52 2.95 14.85
N LEU A 204 8.51 3.47 14.15
CA LEU A 204 7.16 2.88 14.13
C LEU A 204 7.04 1.67 13.19
N ARG A 205 7.81 1.65 12.10
CA ARG A 205 7.70 0.64 11.04
C ARG A 205 7.67 -0.81 11.55
N PRO A 206 8.53 -1.25 12.48
CA PRO A 206 8.51 -2.64 12.97
C PRO A 206 7.18 -3.05 13.60
N TYR A 207 6.45 -2.12 14.19
CA TYR A 207 5.19 -2.41 14.84
C TYR A 207 4.02 -2.64 13.88
N PHE A 208 4.15 -2.23 12.62
CA PHE A 208 3.14 -2.55 11.59
C PHE A 208 3.14 -4.03 11.18
N TYR A 209 4.12 -4.82 11.60
CA TYR A 209 4.17 -6.28 11.41
C TYR A 209 3.64 -7.06 12.61
N GLU A 210 3.23 -6.36 13.67
CA GLU A 210 2.80 -6.91 14.94
C GLU A 210 1.27 -6.77 15.12
N ASP A 211 0.76 -6.90 16.33
CA ASP A 211 -0.67 -6.79 16.59
C ASP A 211 -1.23 -5.41 16.22
N TYR A 212 -2.33 -5.42 15.48
CA TYR A 212 -3.06 -4.23 15.07
C TYR A 212 -4.47 -4.21 15.67
N TYR A 213 -4.81 -3.11 16.32
CA TYR A 213 -6.14 -2.91 16.90
C TYR A 213 -6.76 -1.60 16.39
N PRO A 214 -7.87 -1.65 15.60
CA PRO A 214 -8.63 -0.46 15.24
C PRO A 214 -9.33 0.07 16.49
N LEU A 215 -9.13 1.35 16.83
CA LEU A 215 -9.69 2.00 18.02
C LEU A 215 -10.91 2.85 17.71
N SER A 216 -11.12 3.22 16.46
CA SER A 216 -12.34 3.86 15.95
C SER A 216 -13.24 2.82 15.29
N GLY A 217 -14.54 3.07 15.25
CA GLY A 217 -15.44 2.18 14.51
C GLY A 217 -15.13 2.18 13.00
N ILE A 218 -15.66 1.19 12.30
CA ILE A 218 -15.48 1.05 10.84
C ILE A 218 -16.53 1.85 10.04
N ASN A 219 -17.57 2.36 10.70
CA ASN A 219 -18.60 3.13 10.04
C ASN A 219 -18.10 4.56 9.75
N ASN A 220 -18.38 5.04 8.55
CA ASN A 220 -18.06 6.41 8.12
C ASN A 220 -16.58 6.80 8.18
N ILE A 221 -15.66 5.84 8.01
CA ILE A 221 -14.21 6.11 8.09
C ILE A 221 -13.70 7.14 7.07
N THR A 222 -14.48 7.43 6.03
CA THR A 222 -14.20 8.48 5.05
C THR A 222 -14.67 9.88 5.46
N SER A 223 -15.46 10.00 6.52
CA SER A 223 -16.00 11.29 6.97
C SER A 223 -14.93 12.20 7.56
N GLU A 224 -15.03 13.49 7.28
CA GLU A 224 -14.13 14.53 7.81
C GLU A 224 -14.44 14.97 9.23
N ASN A 225 -15.57 14.53 9.80
CA ASN A 225 -16.03 14.92 11.13
C ASN A 225 -15.74 13.87 12.22
N ILE A 226 -14.80 12.97 12.01
CA ILE A 226 -14.48 11.90 12.95
C ILE A 226 -13.05 11.99 13.49
N TRP A 227 -12.82 11.30 14.62
CA TRP A 227 -11.52 10.82 15.00
C TRP A 227 -11.26 9.48 14.34
N LEU A 228 -10.02 9.27 13.85
CA LEU A 228 -9.52 7.97 13.43
C LEU A 228 -8.33 7.62 14.31
N ALA A 229 -8.37 6.47 14.97
CA ALA A 229 -7.28 6.01 15.82
C ALA A 229 -7.08 4.51 15.71
N TYR A 230 -5.83 4.07 15.81
CA TYR A 230 -5.45 2.66 15.86
C TYR A 230 -4.28 2.47 16.82
N GLN A 231 -4.15 1.25 17.32
CA GLN A 231 -3.05 0.81 18.17
C GLN A 231 -2.21 -0.23 17.41
N LEU A 232 -0.92 -0.09 17.55
CA LEU A 232 0.09 -1.09 17.18
C LEU A 232 0.67 -1.63 18.49
N TYR A 233 0.77 -2.95 18.63
CA TYR A 233 1.28 -3.55 19.86
C TYR A 233 2.18 -4.74 19.56
N ARG A 234 3.32 -4.79 20.21
CA ARG A 234 4.29 -5.87 20.12
C ARG A 234 4.32 -6.66 21.41
N PRO A 235 3.72 -7.87 21.41
CA PRO A 235 3.64 -8.68 22.64
C PRO A 235 4.99 -9.12 23.17
N SER A 236 6.00 -9.28 22.32
CA SER A 236 7.31 -9.82 22.72
C SER A 236 8.08 -8.97 23.72
N ASP A 237 7.85 -7.66 23.73
CA ASP A 237 8.47 -6.70 24.65
C ASP A 237 7.45 -5.78 25.35
N ASP A 238 6.16 -6.11 25.24
CA ASP A 238 5.05 -5.41 25.88
C ASP A 238 5.06 -3.90 25.59
N SER A 239 5.28 -3.54 24.34
CA SER A 239 5.38 -2.15 23.89
C SER A 239 4.50 -1.86 22.67
N GLY A 240 4.22 -0.59 22.41
CA GLY A 240 3.37 -0.25 21.28
C GLY A 240 3.20 1.23 21.03
N TYR A 241 2.32 1.56 20.10
CA TYR A 241 1.98 2.93 19.73
C TYR A 241 0.49 3.09 19.54
N ILE A 242 0.00 4.26 19.92
CA ILE A 242 -1.31 4.77 19.51
C ILE A 242 -1.07 5.83 18.45
N VAL A 243 -1.69 5.68 17.30
CA VAL A 243 -1.71 6.69 16.23
C VAL A 243 -3.12 7.20 16.09
N ALA A 244 -3.31 8.51 16.18
CA ALA A 244 -4.62 9.13 16.15
C ALA A 244 -4.66 10.40 15.31
N PHE A 245 -5.81 10.64 14.68
CA PHE A 245 -6.08 11.80 13.83
C PHE A 245 -7.39 12.43 14.25
N ARG A 246 -7.36 13.74 14.56
CA ARG A 246 -8.54 14.58 14.60
C ARG A 246 -8.70 15.25 13.24
N ARG A 247 -9.72 14.86 12.48
CA ARG A 247 -9.96 15.40 11.15
C ARG A 247 -10.54 16.81 11.21
N LYS A 248 -10.54 17.53 10.08
CA LYS A 248 -10.74 18.99 10.03
C LYS A 248 -12.11 19.45 10.53
N ASP A 249 -13.17 18.68 10.26
CA ASP A 249 -14.55 19.05 10.59
C ASP A 249 -15.03 18.43 11.91
N ASN A 250 -14.15 17.73 12.64
CA ASN A 250 -14.51 17.14 13.93
C ASN A 250 -14.52 18.21 15.04
N PRO A 251 -15.66 18.44 15.71
CA PRO A 251 -15.76 19.45 16.76
C PRO A 251 -15.11 19.03 18.07
N ASP A 252 -14.98 17.73 18.32
CA ASP A 252 -14.57 17.20 19.60
C ASP A 252 -13.03 17.22 19.75
N LYS A 253 -12.55 17.93 20.75
CA LYS A 253 -11.11 18.00 21.07
C LYS A 253 -10.57 16.72 21.69
N SER A 254 -11.44 15.87 22.20
CA SER A 254 -11.06 14.65 22.91
C SER A 254 -11.80 13.44 22.35
N TYR A 255 -11.13 12.29 22.39
CA TYR A 255 -11.68 11.01 21.99
C TYR A 255 -11.21 9.91 22.93
N THR A 256 -12.13 9.13 23.50
CA THR A 256 -11.78 8.05 24.42
C THR A 256 -11.71 6.73 23.68
N VAL A 257 -10.60 6.01 23.87
CA VAL A 257 -10.31 4.71 23.26
C VAL A 257 -10.07 3.66 24.34
N ASN A 258 -10.33 2.41 24.01
CA ASN A 258 -10.02 1.25 24.85
C ASN A 258 -8.87 0.47 24.20
N LEU A 259 -7.73 0.38 24.89
CA LEU A 259 -6.57 -0.34 24.35
C LEU A 259 -6.74 -1.85 24.57
N SER A 260 -6.16 -2.62 23.67
CA SER A 260 -6.26 -4.08 23.65
C SER A 260 -4.88 -4.75 23.73
N GLY A 261 -4.85 -6.05 24.06
CA GLY A 261 -3.62 -6.85 24.09
C GLY A 261 -2.72 -6.61 25.32
N LEU A 262 -2.97 -5.58 26.13
CA LEU A 262 -2.14 -5.19 27.26
C LEU A 262 -2.29 -6.14 28.45
N HIS A 263 -1.22 -6.33 29.20
CA HIS A 263 -1.27 -7.02 30.50
C HIS A 263 -1.96 -6.15 31.55
N PRO A 264 -3.08 -6.60 32.15
CA PRO A 264 -3.90 -5.75 33.03
C PRO A 264 -3.15 -5.15 34.21
N ASP A 265 -2.23 -5.90 34.80
CA ASP A 265 -1.50 -5.54 36.02
C ASP A 265 -0.15 -4.84 35.77
N HIS A 266 0.28 -4.78 34.48
CA HIS A 266 1.49 -4.03 34.12
C HIS A 266 1.24 -2.53 34.10
N THR A 267 2.26 -1.77 34.45
CA THR A 267 2.25 -0.31 34.39
C THR A 267 2.95 0.15 33.11
N TYR A 268 2.23 0.85 32.26
CA TYR A 268 2.72 1.42 31.01
C TYR A 268 3.07 2.91 31.20
N ILE A 269 4.12 3.33 30.55
CA ILE A 269 4.48 4.75 30.43
C ILE A 269 4.06 5.20 29.02
N LEU A 270 3.07 6.06 28.94
CA LEU A 270 2.58 6.61 27.69
C LEU A 270 3.23 7.96 27.48
N THR A 271 4.03 8.07 26.43
CA THR A 271 4.76 9.29 26.09
C THR A 271 4.24 9.90 24.81
N ASN A 272 3.75 11.12 24.87
CA ASN A 272 3.38 11.89 23.69
C ASN A 272 4.65 12.23 22.89
N LYS A 273 4.77 11.73 21.67
CA LYS A 273 5.94 11.92 20.80
C LYS A 273 6.18 13.39 20.39
N ASP A 274 5.14 14.21 20.45
CA ASP A 274 5.24 15.62 20.03
C ASP A 274 5.63 16.56 21.16
N THR A 275 5.21 16.27 22.41
CA THR A 275 5.48 17.13 23.57
C THR A 275 6.50 16.54 24.52
N GLY A 276 6.73 15.24 24.50
CA GLY A 276 7.55 14.53 25.46
C GLY A 276 6.86 14.30 26.82
N GLU A 277 5.63 14.76 26.99
CA GLU A 277 4.86 14.50 28.21
C GLU A 277 4.58 13.02 28.39
N ALA A 278 4.78 12.54 29.61
CA ALA A 278 4.62 11.13 29.94
C ALA A 278 3.66 10.95 31.13
N ILE A 279 2.79 9.96 31.00
CA ILE A 279 1.88 9.54 32.08
C ILE A 279 2.03 8.04 32.36
N LYS A 280 1.67 7.62 33.56
CA LYS A 280 1.65 6.20 33.95
C LYS A 280 0.22 5.71 34.11
N LYS A 281 -0.08 4.56 33.53
CA LYS A 281 -1.37 3.88 33.63
C LYS A 281 -1.16 2.37 33.66
N THR A 282 -2.02 1.66 34.37
CA THR A 282 -2.08 0.19 34.30
C THR A 282 -2.76 -0.26 33.00
N GLY A 283 -2.45 -1.47 32.52
CA GLY A 283 -3.14 -2.04 31.36
C GLY A 283 -4.66 -2.13 31.57
N LYS A 284 -5.11 -2.41 32.81
CA LYS A 284 -6.52 -2.40 33.17
C LYS A 284 -7.17 -1.01 33.03
N GLU A 285 -6.49 0.06 33.43
CA GLU A 285 -6.99 1.44 33.22
C GLU A 285 -7.09 1.76 31.74
N LEU A 286 -6.07 1.39 30.95
CA LEU A 286 -6.01 1.65 29.52
C LEU A 286 -7.08 0.87 28.72
N ALA A 287 -7.41 -0.34 29.15
CA ALA A 287 -8.48 -1.14 28.55
C ALA A 287 -9.89 -0.61 28.87
N ASN A 288 -10.03 0.17 29.96
CA ASN A 288 -11.33 0.74 30.38
C ASN A 288 -11.56 2.19 29.94
N GLY A 289 -10.60 2.79 29.26
CA GLY A 289 -10.76 4.13 28.70
C GLY A 289 -9.52 5.00 28.84
N PHE A 290 -8.96 5.38 27.72
CA PHE A 290 -7.87 6.34 27.61
C PHE A 290 -8.29 7.51 26.73
N THR A 291 -8.20 8.73 27.25
CA THR A 291 -8.64 9.92 26.52
C THR A 291 -7.48 10.54 25.75
N LEU A 292 -7.60 10.58 24.44
CA LEU A 292 -6.73 11.29 23.52
C LEU A 292 -7.22 12.74 23.39
N THR A 293 -6.30 13.70 23.30
CA THR A 293 -6.66 15.13 23.17
C THR A 293 -5.80 15.81 22.09
N LEU A 294 -6.46 16.54 21.20
CA LEU A 294 -5.84 17.39 20.20
C LEU A 294 -6.63 18.71 20.13
N ASP A 295 -5.98 19.82 20.45
CA ASP A 295 -6.65 21.13 20.50
C ASP A 295 -7.07 21.64 19.11
N ASN A 296 -6.26 21.36 18.11
CA ASN A 296 -6.49 21.82 16.75
C ASN A 296 -7.10 20.71 15.89
N PRO A 297 -8.09 21.03 15.02
CA PRO A 297 -8.51 20.11 13.98
C PRO A 297 -7.37 19.90 12.96
N GLN A 298 -7.53 18.91 12.11
CA GLN A 298 -6.55 18.50 11.10
C GLN A 298 -5.16 18.28 11.72
N SER A 299 -5.13 17.54 12.82
CA SER A 299 -3.91 17.23 13.55
C SER A 299 -3.82 15.74 13.89
N SER A 300 -2.61 15.30 14.22
CA SER A 300 -2.29 13.90 14.53
C SER A 300 -1.52 13.79 15.84
N LEU A 301 -1.64 12.63 16.48
CA LEU A 301 -1.01 12.29 17.74
C LEU A 301 -0.35 10.92 17.64
N ILE A 302 0.84 10.78 18.20
CA ILE A 302 1.50 9.49 18.45
C ILE A 302 1.91 9.41 19.90
N ILE A 303 1.49 8.36 20.56
CA ILE A 303 1.81 8.05 21.96
C ILE A 303 2.48 6.70 22.02
#